data_172b9dcc0cb8162fe5901ac92af6cf31
#
_entry.id   172b9dcc0cb8162fe5901ac92af6cf31
#
_cell.length_a   1.000
_cell.length_b   1.000
_cell.length_c   1.000
_cell.angle_alpha   90.00
_cell.angle_beta   90.00
_cell.angle_gamma   90.00
#
_symmetry.space_group_name_H-M   'P 1'
#
loop_
_entity.id
_entity.type
_entity.pdbx_description
1 polymer ?
#
loop_
_entity_poly.entity_id
_entity_poly.type
_entity_poly.pdbx_seq_one_letter_code
_entity_poly.pdbx_strand_id
1 'polypeptide(L)'
;MADWKETLLTEAAAGCKNTAALKETLKAMAAHPSLSPDNVLLLRMQMPNATAVGGYKAWTEWYRRTLPRDVKPVVLLKPTVGVGKDAYITEDAEQNAVSNKSVEFATTCIGYAPVHLYDISQTIPDDGSEDVKDQYPLTLDDIVTGFRSLMDCDIATVSETGKLAYYNAEKNTLELATENKSLIAEAAICGLTRFEAERRLPDTNKLYVGLVAECAANVLLRINAIEPSNDILFFAAWNGAEGKNPEQYLELLNQIYWTSRRAMTRLRYAANQPVSFDFDEVCLLNQLMTSNNKERLMEQLRELVKHTEVPVLIEAANNLCEKLDMFDDAKVRQIYEDRCNRKILTQPIYII
;
A
#
# COMPACT_ATOMS: atom_id res chain seq x y z
N MET A 1 -14.69 -15.24 19.08
CA MET A 1 -13.91 -14.49 18.06
C MET A 1 -12.59 -14.16 18.72
N ALA A 2 -11.47 -14.53 18.11
CA ALA A 2 -10.16 -14.08 18.60
C ALA A 2 -10.16 -12.56 18.62
N ASP A 3 -9.67 -11.97 19.68
CA ASP A 3 -9.51 -10.52 19.75
C ASP A 3 -8.30 -10.12 18.89
N TRP A 4 -8.58 -9.79 17.63
CA TRP A 4 -7.55 -9.37 16.65
C TRP A 4 -6.73 -8.20 17.15
N LYS A 5 -7.33 -7.33 17.94
CA LYS A 5 -6.63 -6.18 18.50
C LYS A 5 -5.58 -6.61 19.51
N GLU A 6 -5.90 -7.53 20.41
CA GLU A 6 -4.95 -8.07 21.38
C GLU A 6 -3.79 -8.81 20.67
N THR A 7 -4.12 -9.57 19.64
CA THR A 7 -3.15 -10.27 18.80
C THR A 7 -2.17 -9.30 18.14
N LEU A 8 -2.68 -8.25 17.48
CA LEU A 8 -1.86 -7.22 16.84
C LEU A 8 -0.98 -6.46 17.83
N LEU A 9 -1.52 -6.11 19.00
CA LEU A 9 -0.75 -5.42 20.05
C LEU A 9 0.38 -6.31 20.61
N THR A 10 0.17 -7.61 20.67
CA THR A 10 1.20 -8.56 21.10
C THR A 10 2.36 -8.59 20.11
N GLU A 11 2.09 -8.66 18.81
CA GLU A 11 3.12 -8.61 17.76
C GLU A 11 3.81 -7.25 17.68
N ALA A 12 3.04 -6.17 17.80
CA ALA A 12 3.58 -4.83 17.83
C ALA A 12 4.53 -4.64 19.02
N ALA A 13 4.21 -5.20 20.20
CA ALA A 13 5.08 -5.18 21.37
C ALA A 13 6.40 -5.90 21.13
N ALA A 14 6.43 -6.93 20.30
CA ALA A 14 7.68 -7.59 19.89
C ALA A 14 8.50 -6.72 18.92
N GLY A 15 7.82 -6.07 17.96
CA GLY A 15 8.44 -5.24 16.93
C GLY A 15 9.04 -3.93 17.45
N CYS A 16 8.45 -3.32 18.49
CA CYS A 16 8.92 -2.04 19.02
C CYS A 16 10.15 -2.14 19.96
N LYS A 17 10.66 -3.34 20.24
CA LYS A 17 11.76 -3.53 21.21
C LYS A 17 13.07 -2.87 20.81
N ASN A 18 13.43 -2.94 19.54
CA ASN A 18 14.70 -2.42 19.04
C ASN A 18 14.72 -2.28 17.51
N THR A 19 15.75 -1.63 16.99
CA THR A 19 15.95 -1.40 15.54
C THR A 19 16.00 -2.69 14.72
N ALA A 20 16.55 -3.78 15.27
CA ALA A 20 16.61 -5.06 14.55
C ALA A 20 15.21 -5.66 14.35
N ALA A 21 14.36 -5.60 15.37
CA ALA A 21 12.96 -6.05 15.26
C ALA A 21 12.17 -5.19 14.26
N LEU A 22 12.37 -3.87 14.25
CA LEU A 22 11.80 -3.00 13.23
C LEU A 22 12.27 -3.40 11.83
N LYS A 23 13.57 -3.61 11.61
CA LYS A 23 14.10 -4.02 10.29
C LYS A 23 13.45 -5.31 9.77
N GLU A 24 13.23 -6.29 10.64
CA GLU A 24 12.53 -7.53 10.26
C GLU A 24 11.05 -7.26 9.89
N THR A 25 10.39 -6.31 10.56
CA THR A 25 9.04 -5.89 10.17
C THR A 25 9.04 -5.18 8.82
N LEU A 26 9.99 -4.28 8.56
CA LEU A 26 10.12 -3.59 7.27
C LEU A 26 10.44 -4.55 6.12
N LYS A 27 11.26 -5.59 6.36
CA LYS A 27 11.48 -6.66 5.38
C LYS A 27 10.19 -7.39 5.04
N ALA A 28 9.36 -7.71 6.05
CA ALA A 28 8.08 -8.35 5.82
C ALA A 28 7.11 -7.43 5.07
N MET A 29 7.08 -6.13 5.39
CA MET A 29 6.28 -5.16 4.65
C MET A 29 6.73 -5.05 3.19
N ALA A 30 8.03 -5.13 2.92
CA ALA A 30 8.58 -5.13 1.57
C ALA A 30 8.28 -6.44 0.82
N ALA A 31 8.30 -7.58 1.52
CA ALA A 31 7.89 -8.87 0.96
C ALA A 31 6.39 -8.94 0.68
N HIS A 32 5.59 -8.12 1.36
CA HIS A 32 4.13 -8.11 1.26
C HIS A 32 3.58 -6.70 0.97
N PRO A 33 4.00 -6.05 -0.12
CA PRO A 33 3.76 -4.63 -0.33
C PRO A 33 2.29 -4.26 -0.57
N SER A 34 1.44 -5.22 -0.86
CA SER A 34 0.00 -5.00 -1.07
C SER A 34 -0.83 -5.19 0.20
N LEU A 35 -0.24 -5.65 1.30
CA LEU A 35 -0.94 -5.82 2.57
C LEU A 35 -0.71 -4.62 3.49
N SER A 36 -1.76 -4.20 4.20
CA SER A 36 -1.63 -3.25 5.30
C SER A 36 -0.73 -3.81 6.40
N PRO A 37 -0.07 -2.96 7.22
CA PRO A 37 0.81 -3.43 8.29
C PRO A 37 0.16 -4.42 9.24
N ASP A 38 -1.10 -4.21 9.60
CA ASP A 38 -1.86 -5.13 10.44
C ASP A 38 -1.95 -6.52 9.82
N ASN A 39 -2.25 -6.58 8.53
CA ASN A 39 -2.31 -7.84 7.79
C ASN A 39 -0.93 -8.48 7.61
N VAL A 40 0.14 -7.70 7.45
CA VAL A 40 1.52 -8.21 7.44
C VAL A 40 1.87 -8.86 8.78
N LEU A 41 1.54 -8.21 9.90
CA LEU A 41 1.77 -8.77 11.23
C LEU A 41 0.97 -10.06 11.45
N LEU A 42 -0.32 -10.06 11.12
CA LEU A 42 -1.17 -11.26 11.21
C LEU A 42 -0.67 -12.41 10.34
N LEU A 43 -0.19 -12.11 9.14
CA LEU A 43 0.39 -13.10 8.24
C LEU A 43 1.65 -13.74 8.84
N ARG A 44 2.57 -12.91 9.33
CA ARG A 44 3.83 -13.38 9.94
C ARG A 44 3.59 -14.30 11.14
N MET A 45 2.63 -14.00 11.98
CA MET A 45 2.28 -14.84 13.13
C MET A 45 1.79 -16.22 12.72
N GLN A 46 0.98 -16.27 11.67
CA GLN A 46 0.35 -17.51 11.23
C GLN A 46 1.24 -18.29 10.27
N MET A 47 2.02 -17.60 9.43
CA MET A 47 2.84 -18.19 8.39
C MET A 47 4.07 -17.31 8.10
N PRO A 48 5.12 -17.39 8.93
CA PRO A 48 6.31 -16.53 8.83
C PRO A 48 7.04 -16.58 7.48
N ASN A 49 6.91 -17.70 6.76
CA ASN A 49 7.56 -17.96 5.47
C ASN A 49 6.59 -17.81 4.29
N ALA A 50 5.44 -17.16 4.47
CA ALA A 50 4.53 -16.89 3.36
C ALA A 50 5.22 -16.08 2.27
N THR A 51 4.94 -16.44 1.02
CA THR A 51 5.52 -15.75 -0.15
C THR A 51 4.46 -15.09 -1.01
N ALA A 52 3.34 -15.76 -1.26
CA ALA A 52 2.23 -15.19 -2.02
C ALA A 52 0.91 -15.73 -1.47
N VAL A 53 0.03 -14.86 -1.01
CA VAL A 53 -1.27 -15.28 -0.46
C VAL A 53 -2.43 -14.89 -1.37
N GLY A 54 -3.39 -15.79 -1.51
CA GLY A 54 -4.56 -15.58 -2.34
C GLY A 54 -5.78 -16.34 -1.85
N GLY A 55 -6.97 -15.91 -2.30
CA GLY A 55 -8.22 -16.62 -2.01
C GLY A 55 -8.31 -17.95 -2.73
N TYR A 56 -9.15 -18.86 -2.23
CA TYR A 56 -9.40 -20.17 -2.83
C TYR A 56 -9.65 -20.10 -4.35
N LYS A 57 -10.56 -19.19 -4.76
CA LYS A 57 -10.89 -19.04 -6.19
C LYS A 57 -9.74 -18.49 -7.02
N ALA A 58 -8.91 -17.62 -6.44
CA ALA A 58 -7.74 -17.13 -7.14
C ALA A 58 -6.81 -18.26 -7.50
N TRP A 59 -6.51 -19.14 -6.56
CA TRP A 59 -5.65 -20.28 -6.81
C TRP A 59 -6.26 -21.26 -7.81
N THR A 60 -7.52 -21.65 -7.65
CA THR A 60 -8.14 -22.72 -8.45
C THR A 60 -8.60 -22.28 -9.85
N GLU A 61 -9.18 -21.07 -9.97
CA GLU A 61 -9.78 -20.62 -11.23
C GLU A 61 -8.79 -19.84 -12.13
N TRP A 62 -7.77 -19.19 -11.53
CA TRP A 62 -6.90 -18.24 -12.25
C TRP A 62 -5.50 -18.76 -12.42
N TYR A 63 -4.90 -19.24 -11.32
CA TYR A 63 -3.55 -19.76 -11.34
C TYR A 63 -3.52 -21.27 -11.62
N ARG A 64 -4.68 -21.89 -11.79
CA ARG A 64 -4.81 -23.35 -12.04
C ARG A 64 -3.96 -24.15 -11.07
N ARG A 65 -4.19 -23.89 -9.79
CA ARG A 65 -3.52 -24.56 -8.69
C ARG A 65 -4.54 -25.21 -7.77
N THR A 66 -4.31 -26.47 -7.43
CA THR A 66 -5.19 -27.22 -6.53
C THR A 66 -4.83 -26.95 -5.08
N LEU A 67 -5.84 -26.74 -4.24
CA LEU A 67 -5.70 -26.66 -2.78
C LEU A 67 -6.05 -28.01 -2.16
N PRO A 68 -5.11 -28.68 -1.45
CA PRO A 68 -5.40 -29.89 -0.70
C PRO A 68 -6.50 -29.67 0.36
N ARG A 69 -7.28 -30.70 0.67
CA ARG A 69 -8.48 -30.59 1.53
C ARG A 69 -8.17 -30.17 2.98
N ASP A 70 -7.01 -30.54 3.50
CA ASP A 70 -6.65 -30.37 4.92
C ASP A 70 -5.76 -29.14 5.17
N VAL A 71 -5.62 -28.25 4.20
CA VAL A 71 -4.80 -27.06 4.32
C VAL A 71 -5.51 -26.00 5.15
N LYS A 72 -4.84 -25.49 6.18
CA LYS A 72 -5.36 -24.43 7.04
C LYS A 72 -5.12 -23.07 6.39
N PRO A 73 -6.17 -22.24 6.21
CA PRO A 73 -5.99 -20.90 5.69
C PRO A 73 -5.27 -20.00 6.68
N VAL A 74 -4.62 -18.98 6.15
CA VAL A 74 -4.24 -17.78 6.91
C VAL A 74 -5.46 -16.87 7.00
N VAL A 75 -5.71 -16.29 8.16
CA VAL A 75 -6.82 -15.38 8.37
C VAL A 75 -6.31 -13.95 8.42
N LEU A 76 -6.69 -13.15 7.45
CA LEU A 76 -6.40 -11.72 7.39
C LEU A 76 -7.69 -10.91 7.56
N LEU A 77 -7.57 -9.60 7.65
CA LEU A 77 -8.68 -8.67 7.84
C LEU A 77 -8.94 -7.90 6.55
N LYS A 78 -10.16 -7.94 6.05
CA LYS A 78 -10.58 -7.11 4.92
C LYS A 78 -11.55 -6.01 5.39
N PRO A 79 -11.46 -4.80 4.84
CA PRO A 79 -12.41 -3.74 5.11
C PRO A 79 -13.81 -4.13 4.63
N THR A 80 -14.82 -3.84 5.44
CA THR A 80 -16.23 -4.08 5.12
C THR A 80 -16.95 -2.75 5.09
N VAL A 81 -17.47 -2.41 3.92
CA VAL A 81 -18.27 -1.21 3.69
C VAL A 81 -19.75 -1.64 3.62
N GLY A 82 -20.60 -0.97 4.40
CA GLY A 82 -22.03 -1.20 4.41
C GLY A 82 -22.80 0.01 3.94
N VAL A 83 -24.01 -0.22 3.47
CA VAL A 83 -24.97 0.87 3.26
C VAL A 83 -25.56 1.18 4.62
N GLY A 84 -25.42 2.42 5.09
CA GLY A 84 -26.04 2.87 6.36
C GLY A 84 -27.55 2.66 6.34
N LYS A 85 -28.13 2.32 7.49
CA LYS A 85 -29.59 2.15 7.62
C LYS A 85 -30.39 3.44 7.34
N ASP A 86 -29.70 4.57 7.25
CA ASP A 86 -30.24 5.88 6.95
C ASP A 86 -30.04 6.29 5.49
N ALA A 87 -30.16 5.34 4.55
CA ALA A 87 -30.31 5.68 3.15
C ALA A 87 -31.62 6.46 2.98
N TYR A 88 -31.57 7.77 3.11
CA TYR A 88 -32.71 8.63 2.79
C TYR A 88 -33.03 8.49 1.32
N ILE A 89 -34.18 7.86 1.02
CA ILE A 89 -34.82 8.00 -0.27
C ILE A 89 -35.37 9.42 -0.26
N THR A 90 -34.66 10.36 -0.85
CA THR A 90 -35.24 11.67 -1.14
C THR A 90 -36.34 11.46 -2.17
N GLU A 91 -37.59 11.44 -1.71
CA GLU A 91 -38.78 11.47 -2.55
C GLU A 91 -38.96 12.89 -3.13
N ASP A 92 -38.10 13.30 -4.04
CA ASP A 92 -38.38 14.38 -4.97
C ASP A 92 -38.80 13.81 -6.33
N ALA A 93 -39.76 12.89 -6.32
CA ALA A 93 -40.19 12.20 -7.52
C ALA A 93 -41.71 12.06 -7.63
N GLU A 94 -42.48 13.11 -7.31
CA GLU A 94 -43.88 13.10 -7.69
C GLU A 94 -44.23 13.86 -8.99
N GLN A 95 -43.27 14.42 -9.71
CA GLN A 95 -43.62 15.16 -10.94
C GLN A 95 -42.84 14.83 -12.20
N ASN A 96 -41.93 13.86 -12.25
CA ASN A 96 -41.42 13.40 -13.54
C ASN A 96 -41.19 11.88 -13.54
N ALA A 97 -42.22 11.20 -14.03
CA ALA A 97 -42.12 9.79 -14.37
C ALA A 97 -41.23 9.60 -15.61
N VAL A 98 -39.93 9.47 -15.42
CA VAL A 98 -39.00 8.64 -16.22
C VAL A 98 -37.68 8.60 -15.47
N SER A 99 -37.38 7.45 -14.81
CA SER A 99 -36.08 6.87 -14.52
C SER A 99 -34.94 7.81 -14.17
N ASN A 100 -34.73 8.06 -12.92
CA ASN A 100 -33.41 8.01 -12.27
C ASN A 100 -33.61 8.21 -10.76
N LYS A 101 -33.96 7.14 -10.05
CA LYS A 101 -33.78 7.12 -8.59
C LYS A 101 -32.29 7.14 -8.34
N SER A 102 -31.72 8.30 -8.10
CA SER A 102 -30.42 8.43 -7.49
C SER A 102 -30.58 8.02 -6.03
N VAL A 103 -30.32 6.77 -5.76
CA VAL A 103 -30.18 6.30 -4.37
C VAL A 103 -28.84 6.86 -3.90
N GLU A 104 -28.88 7.93 -3.11
CA GLU A 104 -27.71 8.37 -2.34
C GLU A 104 -27.42 7.30 -1.28
N PHE A 105 -26.42 6.47 -1.57
CA PHE A 105 -25.93 5.51 -0.59
C PHE A 105 -24.96 6.23 0.35
N ALA A 106 -25.37 6.50 1.56
CA ALA A 106 -24.43 6.83 2.63
C ALA A 106 -23.55 5.58 2.87
N THR A 107 -22.33 5.63 2.42
CA THR A 107 -21.38 4.52 2.56
C THR A 107 -20.70 4.64 3.92
N THR A 108 -21.04 3.77 4.85
CA THR A 108 -20.38 3.68 6.17
C THR A 108 -19.45 2.48 6.22
N CYS A 109 -18.25 2.66 6.73
CA CYS A 109 -17.43 1.52 7.07
C CYS A 109 -17.98 0.84 8.32
N ILE A 110 -18.29 -0.47 8.22
CA ILE A 110 -18.80 -1.26 9.34
C ILE A 110 -17.65 -1.85 10.16
N GLY A 111 -16.40 -1.81 9.63
CA GLY A 111 -15.22 -2.38 10.28
C GLY A 111 -14.48 -3.38 9.41
N TYR A 112 -13.89 -4.38 10.04
CA TYR A 112 -13.14 -5.43 9.38
C TYR A 112 -13.82 -6.78 9.53
N ALA A 113 -13.79 -7.58 8.47
CA ALA A 113 -14.22 -8.97 8.48
C ALA A 113 -13.04 -9.90 8.20
N PRO A 114 -12.99 -11.10 8.83
CA PRO A 114 -11.96 -12.08 8.51
C PRO A 114 -12.11 -12.58 7.07
N VAL A 115 -10.98 -12.76 6.40
CA VAL A 115 -10.88 -13.40 5.09
C VAL A 115 -9.88 -14.54 5.16
N HIS A 116 -10.23 -15.68 4.55
CA HIS A 116 -9.38 -16.86 4.50
C HIS A 116 -8.56 -16.83 3.22
N LEU A 117 -7.25 -16.81 3.36
CA LEU A 117 -6.28 -16.84 2.28
C LEU A 117 -5.36 -18.04 2.43
N TYR A 118 -4.70 -18.41 1.35
CA TYR A 118 -3.76 -19.54 1.29
C TYR A 118 -2.48 -19.06 0.64
N ASP A 119 -1.34 -19.47 1.18
CA ASP A 119 -0.05 -19.19 0.57
C ASP A 119 0.20 -20.14 -0.62
N ILE A 120 0.95 -19.70 -1.59
CA ILE A 120 1.31 -20.49 -2.79
C ILE A 120 1.96 -21.83 -2.41
N SER A 121 2.75 -21.87 -1.33
CA SER A 121 3.39 -23.11 -0.84
C SER A 121 2.39 -24.17 -0.36
N GLN A 122 1.16 -23.76 -0.10
CA GLN A 122 0.05 -24.64 0.29
C GLN A 122 -0.72 -25.18 -0.91
N THR A 123 -0.34 -24.82 -2.13
CA THR A 123 -1.04 -25.18 -3.37
C THR A 123 -0.18 -26.09 -4.23
N ILE A 124 -0.83 -26.87 -5.07
CA ILE A 124 -0.20 -27.78 -6.04
C ILE A 124 -0.47 -27.22 -7.43
N PRO A 125 0.55 -26.95 -8.27
CA PRO A 125 0.34 -26.50 -9.64
C PRO A 125 -0.30 -27.60 -10.47
N ASP A 126 -1.34 -27.27 -11.25
CA ASP A 126 -1.95 -28.14 -12.25
C ASP A 126 -1.25 -27.91 -13.62
N ASP A 127 -1.53 -28.77 -14.59
CA ASP A 127 -1.05 -28.61 -15.95
C ASP A 127 -1.53 -27.26 -16.54
N GLY A 128 -0.58 -26.43 -16.97
CA GLY A 128 -0.85 -25.08 -17.47
C GLY A 128 -1.08 -24.04 -16.37
N SER A 129 -0.61 -24.32 -15.14
CA SER A 129 -0.56 -23.30 -14.09
C SER A 129 0.33 -22.13 -14.53
N GLU A 130 -0.16 -20.92 -14.29
CA GLU A 130 0.63 -19.72 -14.53
C GLU A 130 1.54 -19.42 -13.33
N ASP A 131 2.73 -18.90 -13.63
CA ASP A 131 3.58 -18.36 -12.59
C ASP A 131 2.91 -17.15 -11.96
N VAL A 132 2.99 -17.08 -10.64
CA VAL A 132 2.55 -15.92 -9.89
C VAL A 132 3.51 -14.79 -10.24
N LYS A 133 3.08 -13.91 -11.12
CA LYS A 133 3.90 -12.75 -11.53
C LYS A 133 3.66 -11.63 -10.54
N ASP A 134 4.73 -11.27 -9.89
CA ASP A 134 4.76 -10.12 -9.02
C ASP A 134 4.64 -8.80 -9.77
N GLN A 135 4.37 -7.76 -8.99
CA GLN A 135 4.64 -6.42 -9.47
C GLN A 135 6.12 -6.34 -9.78
N TYR A 136 6.45 -6.23 -11.06
CA TYR A 136 7.83 -6.11 -11.47
C TYR A 136 8.51 -4.96 -10.74
N PRO A 137 9.66 -5.18 -10.11
CA PRO A 137 10.44 -4.09 -9.56
C PRO A 137 10.75 -3.07 -10.68
N LEU A 138 10.78 -1.80 -10.31
CA LEU A 138 11.24 -0.76 -11.22
C LEU A 138 12.72 -0.98 -11.50
N THR A 139 13.13 -0.74 -12.74
CA THR A 139 14.56 -0.70 -13.05
C THR A 139 15.22 0.51 -12.38
N LEU A 140 16.54 0.46 -12.20
CA LEU A 140 17.27 1.60 -11.62
C LEU A 140 17.09 2.88 -12.45
N ASP A 141 17.00 2.73 -13.77
CA ASP A 141 16.80 3.84 -14.70
C ASP A 141 15.36 4.38 -14.61
N ASP A 142 14.33 3.53 -14.44
CA ASP A 142 12.94 3.96 -14.20
C ASP A 142 12.83 4.77 -12.90
N ILE A 143 13.52 4.33 -11.84
CA ILE A 143 13.50 5.03 -10.54
C ILE A 143 14.06 6.44 -10.70
N VAL A 144 15.23 6.58 -11.32
CA VAL A 144 15.88 7.89 -11.50
C VAL A 144 15.09 8.78 -12.44
N THR A 145 14.58 8.23 -13.55
CA THR A 145 13.78 8.98 -14.53
C THR A 145 12.45 9.44 -13.93
N GLY A 146 11.75 8.54 -13.24
CA GLY A 146 10.49 8.86 -12.55
C GLY A 146 10.69 9.90 -11.46
N PHE A 147 11.74 9.77 -10.65
CA PHE A 147 12.09 10.75 -9.62
C PHE A 147 12.34 12.14 -10.22
N ARG A 148 13.16 12.24 -11.27
CA ARG A 148 13.43 13.51 -11.93
C ARG A 148 12.18 14.17 -12.48
N SER A 149 11.33 13.39 -13.13
CA SER A 149 10.05 13.88 -13.67
C SER A 149 9.12 14.37 -12.58
N LEU A 150 9.05 13.68 -11.42
CA LEU A 150 8.22 14.05 -10.29
C LEU A 150 8.68 15.31 -9.57
N MET A 151 9.98 15.41 -9.36
CA MET A 151 10.58 16.49 -8.56
C MET A 151 10.98 17.69 -9.41
N ASP A 152 10.89 17.58 -10.74
CA ASP A 152 11.42 18.56 -11.70
C ASP A 152 12.85 18.99 -11.30
N CYS A 153 13.69 17.97 -10.99
CA CYS A 153 15.03 18.21 -10.44
C CYS A 153 16.14 17.98 -11.44
N ASP A 154 17.22 18.74 -11.25
CA ASP A 154 18.47 18.56 -12.00
C ASP A 154 19.30 17.42 -11.43
N ILE A 155 20.27 16.94 -12.26
CA ILE A 155 21.36 16.08 -11.81
C ILE A 155 22.66 16.88 -11.93
N ALA A 156 23.42 16.92 -10.85
CA ALA A 156 24.73 17.56 -10.84
C ALA A 156 25.81 16.57 -10.39
N THR A 157 26.90 16.49 -11.15
CA THR A 157 28.10 15.80 -10.70
C THR A 157 28.86 16.72 -9.75
N VAL A 158 29.15 16.22 -8.55
CA VAL A 158 29.87 16.97 -7.51
C VAL A 158 31.15 16.23 -7.14
N SER A 159 32.21 16.98 -6.83
CA SER A 159 33.44 16.43 -6.28
C SER A 159 33.28 16.29 -4.76
N GLU A 160 33.38 15.05 -4.26
CA GLU A 160 33.40 14.67 -2.85
C GLU A 160 32.54 15.51 -1.87
N THR A 161 31.35 15.07 -1.68
CA THR A 161 30.56 15.34 -0.48
C THR A 161 30.60 14.08 0.36
N GLY A 162 30.57 14.10 1.66
CA GLY A 162 30.65 12.89 2.49
C GLY A 162 29.62 11.76 2.16
N LYS A 163 28.74 11.98 1.17
CA LYS A 163 27.82 10.99 0.57
C LYS A 163 28.11 10.87 -0.92
N LEU A 164 28.08 9.63 -1.43
CA LEU A 164 28.31 9.34 -2.84
C LEU A 164 27.15 9.79 -3.75
N ALA A 165 25.93 9.77 -3.25
CA ALA A 165 24.76 10.31 -3.92
C ALA A 165 23.73 10.79 -2.89
N TYR A 166 23.06 11.92 -3.12
CA TYR A 166 21.97 12.39 -2.29
C TYR A 166 21.12 13.45 -3.02
N TYR A 167 19.84 13.56 -2.61
CA TYR A 167 18.98 14.64 -3.07
C TYR A 167 19.12 15.86 -2.17
N ASN A 168 19.52 16.98 -2.76
CA ASN A 168 19.60 18.27 -2.11
C ASN A 168 18.27 19.03 -2.34
N ALA A 169 17.42 19.07 -1.34
CA ALA A 169 16.09 19.69 -1.44
C ALA A 169 16.17 21.21 -1.60
N GLU A 170 17.19 21.88 -1.03
CA GLU A 170 17.36 23.35 -1.14
C GLU A 170 17.70 23.78 -2.56
N LYS A 171 18.50 22.97 -3.27
CA LYS A 171 18.89 23.22 -4.66
C LYS A 171 17.99 22.54 -5.67
N ASN A 172 17.06 21.71 -5.22
CA ASN A 172 16.28 20.78 -6.06
C ASN A 172 17.14 19.97 -7.03
N THR A 173 18.22 19.37 -6.53
CA THR A 173 19.22 18.71 -7.35
C THR A 173 19.60 17.35 -6.76
N LEU A 174 19.69 16.35 -7.61
CA LEU A 174 20.29 15.05 -7.28
C LEU A 174 21.81 15.17 -7.48
N GLU A 175 22.55 15.33 -6.38
CA GLU A 175 23.99 15.50 -6.38
C GLU A 175 24.70 14.14 -6.37
N LEU A 176 25.59 13.92 -7.35
CA LEU A 176 26.26 12.63 -7.61
C LEU A 176 27.78 12.79 -7.55
N ALA A 177 28.43 12.04 -6.63
CA ALA A 177 29.86 11.80 -6.60
C ALA A 177 30.19 10.34 -7.01
N THR A 178 29.27 9.65 -7.68
CA THR A 178 29.40 8.25 -8.06
C THR A 178 28.64 7.97 -9.35
N GLU A 179 29.10 6.95 -10.09
CA GLU A 179 28.37 6.37 -11.24
C GLU A 179 27.59 5.10 -10.85
N ASN A 180 27.62 4.70 -9.58
CA ASN A 180 26.91 3.52 -9.12
C ASN A 180 25.39 3.76 -9.14
N LYS A 181 24.72 3.15 -10.11
CA LYS A 181 23.27 3.30 -10.35
C LYS A 181 22.42 2.93 -9.14
N SER A 182 22.83 1.92 -8.34
CA SER A 182 22.07 1.53 -7.14
C SER A 182 22.12 2.63 -6.08
N LEU A 183 23.25 3.27 -5.86
CA LEU A 183 23.36 4.39 -4.92
C LEU A 183 22.61 5.64 -5.41
N ILE A 184 22.59 5.86 -6.71
CA ILE A 184 21.81 6.95 -7.32
C ILE A 184 20.30 6.69 -7.14
N ALA A 185 19.83 5.47 -7.40
CA ALA A 185 18.45 5.08 -7.20
C ALA A 185 18.03 5.14 -5.71
N GLU A 186 18.93 4.73 -4.81
CA GLU A 186 18.72 4.86 -3.36
C GLU A 186 18.56 6.34 -2.97
N ALA A 187 19.43 7.23 -3.45
CA ALA A 187 19.33 8.67 -3.18
C ALA A 187 18.00 9.27 -3.69
N ALA A 188 17.55 8.84 -4.88
CA ALA A 188 16.26 9.26 -5.44
C ALA A 188 15.07 8.77 -4.58
N ILE A 189 15.07 7.50 -4.17
CA ILE A 189 14.04 6.94 -3.29
C ILE A 189 14.04 7.65 -1.93
N CYS A 190 15.19 7.89 -1.32
CA CYS A 190 15.30 8.61 -0.05
C CYS A 190 14.77 10.06 -0.17
N GLY A 191 15.09 10.75 -1.27
CA GLY A 191 14.55 12.09 -1.55
C GLY A 191 13.03 12.08 -1.69
N LEU A 192 12.49 11.13 -2.45
CA LEU A 192 11.05 11.02 -2.67
C LEU A 192 10.28 10.67 -1.40
N THR A 193 10.74 9.68 -0.64
CA THR A 193 10.07 9.30 0.62
C THR A 193 10.14 10.41 1.66
N ARG A 194 11.21 11.20 1.67
CA ARG A 194 11.32 12.39 2.51
C ARG A 194 10.29 13.45 2.12
N PHE A 195 10.17 13.75 0.84
CA PHE A 195 9.17 14.66 0.30
C PHE A 195 7.75 14.20 0.64
N GLU A 196 7.42 12.93 0.44
CA GLU A 196 6.09 12.38 0.76
C GLU A 196 5.79 12.40 2.26
N ALA A 197 6.77 12.08 3.11
CA ALA A 197 6.60 12.12 4.56
C ALA A 197 6.34 13.55 5.07
N GLU A 198 7.09 14.55 4.57
CA GLU A 198 6.89 15.96 4.92
C GLU A 198 5.52 16.47 4.47
N ARG A 199 5.07 16.07 3.29
CA ARG A 199 3.75 16.45 2.76
C ARG A 199 2.60 15.84 3.55
N ARG A 200 2.76 14.61 4.04
CA ARG A 200 1.72 13.89 4.80
C ARG A 200 1.66 14.31 6.27
N LEU A 201 2.77 14.73 6.82
CA LEU A 201 2.97 14.99 8.24
C LEU A 201 3.47 16.44 8.47
N PRO A 202 2.78 17.46 7.92
CA PRO A 202 3.31 18.84 7.88
C PRO A 202 3.54 19.45 9.27
N ASP A 203 2.67 19.12 10.24
CA ASP A 203 2.70 19.68 11.59
C ASP A 203 3.37 18.75 12.60
N THR A 204 4.08 17.74 12.12
CA THR A 204 4.69 16.71 12.96
C THR A 204 6.17 16.99 13.25
N ASN A 205 6.64 16.49 14.37
CA ASN A 205 8.05 16.60 14.77
C ASN A 205 8.97 16.06 13.65
N LYS A 206 10.00 16.86 13.29
CA LYS A 206 10.97 16.54 12.22
C LYS A 206 11.69 15.20 12.42
N LEU A 207 11.94 14.80 13.67
CA LEU A 207 12.54 13.50 13.98
C LEU A 207 11.61 12.36 13.54
N TYR A 208 10.30 12.48 13.86
CA TYR A 208 9.32 11.46 13.48
C TYR A 208 9.14 11.41 11.96
N VAL A 209 9.04 12.56 11.30
CA VAL A 209 9.00 12.64 9.83
C VAL A 209 10.24 12.00 9.20
N GLY A 210 11.44 12.25 9.77
CA GLY A 210 12.68 11.63 9.35
C GLY A 210 12.65 10.11 9.48
N LEU A 211 12.16 9.59 10.60
CA LEU A 211 12.01 8.15 10.85
C LEU A 211 11.06 7.50 9.84
N VAL A 212 9.89 8.10 9.61
CA VAL A 212 8.92 7.60 8.62
C VAL A 212 9.55 7.55 7.24
N ALA A 213 10.27 8.61 6.84
CA ALA A 213 10.94 8.69 5.55
C ALA A 213 12.03 7.62 5.37
N GLU A 214 12.91 7.44 6.38
CA GLU A 214 13.96 6.40 6.36
C GLU A 214 13.36 4.98 6.26
N CYS A 215 12.35 4.70 7.05
CA CYS A 215 11.70 3.40 7.04
C CYS A 215 10.93 3.14 5.73
N ALA A 216 10.24 4.16 5.20
CA ALA A 216 9.56 4.06 3.91
C ALA A 216 10.56 3.85 2.75
N ALA A 217 11.71 4.52 2.80
CA ALA A 217 12.79 4.28 1.84
C ALA A 217 13.31 2.84 1.91
N ASN A 218 13.52 2.32 3.12
CA ASN A 218 13.97 0.94 3.32
C ASN A 218 12.99 -0.08 2.71
N VAL A 219 11.68 0.13 2.89
CA VAL A 219 10.64 -0.71 2.27
C VAL A 219 10.69 -0.60 0.74
N LEU A 220 10.74 0.62 0.18
CA LEU A 220 10.75 0.82 -1.27
C LEU A 220 11.98 0.27 -1.96
N LEU A 221 13.16 0.42 -1.35
CA LEU A 221 14.40 -0.14 -1.87
C LEU A 221 14.29 -1.65 -2.01
N ARG A 222 13.80 -2.33 -0.96
CA ARG A 222 13.62 -3.79 -0.97
C ARG A 222 12.56 -4.27 -1.95
N ILE A 223 11.45 -3.55 -2.11
CA ILE A 223 10.45 -3.85 -3.16
C ILE A 223 11.08 -3.82 -4.55
N ASN A 224 12.07 -2.93 -4.77
CA ASN A 224 12.78 -2.82 -6.03
C ASN A 224 14.08 -3.64 -6.06
N ALA A 225 14.25 -4.63 -5.20
CA ALA A 225 15.41 -5.50 -5.10
C ALA A 225 16.75 -4.74 -4.89
N ILE A 226 16.69 -3.58 -4.23
CA ILE A 226 17.85 -2.80 -3.82
C ILE A 226 18.06 -3.00 -2.32
N GLU A 227 19.23 -3.49 -1.91
CA GLU A 227 19.55 -3.59 -0.49
C GLU A 227 19.91 -2.19 0.05
N PRO A 228 19.22 -1.70 1.10
CA PRO A 228 19.53 -0.39 1.68
C PRO A 228 20.96 -0.31 2.18
N SER A 229 21.70 0.73 1.78
CA SER A 229 23.08 0.93 2.23
C SER A 229 23.17 1.57 3.63
N ASN A 230 22.10 2.26 4.06
CA ASN A 230 22.08 3.02 5.30
C ASN A 230 21.27 2.32 6.40
N ASP A 231 21.71 2.52 7.66
CA ASP A 231 20.94 2.12 8.83
C ASP A 231 19.78 3.08 9.11
N ILE A 232 18.78 2.57 9.85
CA ILE A 232 17.68 3.39 10.36
C ILE A 232 18.18 4.11 11.62
N LEU A 233 18.49 5.39 11.48
CA LEU A 233 19.15 6.16 12.54
C LEU A 233 18.18 6.75 13.57
N PHE A 234 16.98 7.18 13.12
CA PHE A 234 16.05 7.90 13.98
C PHE A 234 15.23 7.03 14.93
N PHE A 235 15.19 5.71 14.71
CA PHE A 235 14.33 4.84 15.52
C PHE A 235 14.70 4.84 17.01
N ALA A 236 15.99 4.74 17.35
CA ALA A 236 16.43 4.74 18.73
C ALA A 236 16.08 6.05 19.46
N ALA A 237 16.22 7.18 18.77
CA ALA A 237 15.88 8.49 19.32
C ALA A 237 14.36 8.64 19.51
N TRP A 238 13.57 8.15 18.55
CA TRP A 238 12.11 8.17 18.66
C TRP A 238 11.58 7.23 19.72
N ASN A 239 12.13 6.01 19.81
CA ASN A 239 11.71 5.01 20.77
C ASN A 239 12.02 5.43 22.22
N GLY A 240 13.13 6.13 22.43
CA GLY A 240 13.57 6.59 23.75
C GLY A 240 14.05 5.45 24.64
N ALA A 241 14.42 5.79 25.89
CA ALA A 241 14.92 4.81 26.87
C ALA A 241 13.82 3.89 27.42
N GLU A 242 12.58 4.38 27.51
CA GLU A 242 11.43 3.64 28.04
C GLU A 242 10.72 2.81 26.97
N GLY A 243 11.04 3.05 25.69
CA GLY A 243 10.34 2.46 24.56
C GLY A 243 8.98 3.11 24.26
N LYS A 244 8.40 2.80 23.11
CA LYS A 244 7.04 3.19 22.73
C LYS A 244 6.08 2.05 23.03
N ASN A 245 4.80 2.41 23.24
CA ASN A 245 3.77 1.41 23.39
C ASN A 245 3.41 0.77 22.02
N PRO A 246 2.76 -0.41 22.02
CA PRO A 246 2.40 -1.11 20.80
C PRO A 246 1.51 -0.30 19.84
N GLU A 247 0.58 0.51 20.35
CA GLU A 247 -0.30 1.34 19.52
C GLU A 247 0.48 2.40 18.76
N GLN A 248 1.45 3.05 19.40
CA GLN A 248 2.34 4.03 18.75
C GLN A 248 3.21 3.38 17.68
N TYR A 249 3.61 2.13 17.90
CA TYR A 249 4.35 1.38 16.90
C TYR A 249 3.48 1.00 15.69
N LEU A 250 2.24 0.56 15.90
CA LEU A 250 1.29 0.30 14.81
C LEU A 250 1.03 1.57 14.01
N GLU A 251 0.86 2.71 14.68
CA GLU A 251 0.70 4.00 14.00
C GLU A 251 1.94 4.34 13.15
N LEU A 252 3.16 4.13 13.68
CA LEU A 252 4.39 4.31 12.93
C LEU A 252 4.40 3.42 11.65
N LEU A 253 4.06 2.14 11.78
CA LEU A 253 4.01 1.22 10.64
C LEU A 253 2.99 1.67 9.58
N ASN A 254 1.84 2.18 10.00
CA ASN A 254 0.83 2.74 9.10
C ASN A 254 1.37 3.97 8.34
N GLN A 255 2.05 4.89 9.02
CA GLN A 255 2.65 6.05 8.35
C GLN A 255 3.75 5.64 7.36
N ILE A 256 4.58 4.66 7.70
CA ILE A 256 5.60 4.09 6.82
C ILE A 256 4.95 3.48 5.58
N TYR A 257 3.92 2.66 5.78
CA TYR A 257 3.19 1.99 4.70
C TYR A 257 2.62 2.98 3.70
N TRP A 258 1.83 3.95 4.16
CA TRP A 258 1.20 4.91 3.27
C TRP A 258 2.20 5.84 2.59
N THR A 259 3.27 6.22 3.27
CA THR A 259 4.36 7.01 2.67
C THR A 259 5.03 6.22 1.54
N SER A 260 5.37 4.95 1.79
CA SER A 260 5.98 4.09 0.76
C SER A 260 5.02 3.82 -0.41
N ARG A 261 3.73 3.58 -0.15
CA ARG A 261 2.72 3.33 -1.19
C ARG A 261 2.53 4.54 -2.11
N ARG A 262 2.40 5.74 -1.55
CA ARG A 262 2.26 6.96 -2.33
C ARG A 262 3.50 7.26 -3.16
N ALA A 263 4.68 7.14 -2.56
CA ALA A 263 5.94 7.30 -3.27
C ALA A 263 6.05 6.32 -4.45
N MET A 264 5.73 5.03 -4.24
CA MET A 264 5.74 4.01 -5.31
C MET A 264 4.73 4.31 -6.40
N THR A 265 3.50 4.66 -6.05
CA THR A 265 2.43 5.00 -7.01
C THR A 265 2.87 6.14 -7.93
N ARG A 266 3.38 7.22 -7.36
CA ARG A 266 3.86 8.38 -8.13
C ARG A 266 5.07 8.05 -8.97
N LEU A 267 6.02 7.31 -8.42
CA LEU A 267 7.22 6.91 -9.14
C LEU A 267 6.88 6.05 -10.36
N ARG A 268 5.99 5.06 -10.20
CA ARG A 268 5.49 4.24 -11.32
C ARG A 268 4.78 5.07 -12.37
N TYR A 269 3.89 5.94 -11.94
CA TYR A 269 3.15 6.81 -12.85
C TYR A 269 4.11 7.71 -13.67
N ALA A 270 5.07 8.35 -13.01
CA ALA A 270 6.05 9.22 -13.67
C ALA A 270 7.03 8.46 -14.57
N ALA A 271 7.29 7.20 -14.28
CA ALA A 271 8.11 6.30 -15.12
C ALA A 271 7.28 5.60 -16.22
N ASN A 272 6.00 5.95 -16.40
CA ASN A 272 5.06 5.27 -17.32
C ASN A 272 4.94 3.75 -17.06
N GLN A 273 5.10 3.34 -15.80
CA GLN A 273 4.95 1.95 -15.38
C GLN A 273 3.55 1.70 -14.82
N PRO A 274 3.02 0.46 -14.90
CA PRO A 274 1.71 0.13 -14.36
C PRO A 274 1.60 0.47 -12.85
N VAL A 275 0.55 1.19 -12.49
CA VAL A 275 0.18 1.47 -11.09
C VAL A 275 -0.69 0.35 -10.56
N SER A 276 -0.36 -0.17 -9.40
CA SER A 276 -1.08 -1.26 -8.75
C SER A 276 -2.00 -0.78 -7.64
N PHE A 277 -3.00 -1.60 -7.33
CA PHE A 277 -3.85 -1.42 -6.16
C PHE A 277 -3.38 -2.35 -5.04
N ASP A 278 -3.51 -1.89 -3.78
CA ASP A 278 -3.32 -2.75 -2.62
C ASP A 278 -4.60 -3.53 -2.26
N PHE A 279 -4.50 -4.37 -1.24
CA PHE A 279 -5.61 -5.23 -0.84
C PHE A 279 -6.85 -4.44 -0.39
N ASP A 280 -6.64 -3.40 0.42
CA ASP A 280 -7.73 -2.60 0.96
C ASP A 280 -8.40 -1.78 -0.15
N GLU A 281 -7.62 -1.22 -1.08
CA GLU A 281 -8.11 -0.54 -2.28
C GLU A 281 -8.92 -1.47 -3.19
N VAL A 282 -8.43 -2.70 -3.42
CA VAL A 282 -9.17 -3.71 -4.19
C VAL A 282 -10.48 -4.07 -3.50
N CYS A 283 -10.48 -4.21 -2.17
CA CYS A 283 -11.71 -4.46 -1.42
C CYS A 283 -12.71 -3.31 -1.54
N LEU A 284 -12.24 -2.05 -1.50
CA LEU A 284 -13.09 -0.87 -1.70
C LEU A 284 -13.64 -0.80 -3.13
N LEU A 285 -12.79 -0.98 -4.15
CA LEU A 285 -13.23 -1.04 -5.55
C LEU A 285 -14.32 -2.10 -5.74
N ASN A 286 -14.17 -3.27 -5.11
CA ASN A 286 -15.15 -4.34 -5.21
C ASN A 286 -16.51 -3.98 -4.64
N GLN A 287 -16.54 -3.20 -3.61
CA GLN A 287 -17.76 -2.85 -2.91
C GLN A 287 -18.41 -1.60 -3.47
N LEU A 288 -17.63 -0.62 -3.93
CA LEU A 288 -18.10 0.70 -4.33
C LEU A 288 -18.23 0.89 -5.85
N MET A 289 -17.35 0.29 -6.64
CA MET A 289 -17.34 0.51 -8.09
C MET A 289 -18.48 -0.25 -8.79
N THR A 290 -19.66 0.33 -8.80
CA THR A 290 -20.87 -0.25 -9.42
C THR A 290 -21.03 0.13 -10.91
N SER A 291 -20.25 1.09 -11.41
CA SER A 291 -20.24 1.56 -12.78
C SER A 291 -18.83 2.06 -13.15
N ASN A 292 -18.62 2.36 -14.44
CA ASN A 292 -17.39 2.96 -14.94
C ASN A 292 -17.35 4.51 -14.78
N ASN A 293 -18.24 5.08 -13.97
CA ASN A 293 -18.27 6.52 -13.73
C ASN A 293 -17.27 6.89 -12.64
N LYS A 294 -16.22 7.59 -13.04
CA LYS A 294 -15.11 8.04 -12.19
C LYS A 294 -15.59 9.00 -11.09
N GLU A 295 -16.36 10.02 -11.45
CA GLU A 295 -16.84 11.04 -10.51
C GLU A 295 -17.70 10.42 -9.41
N ARG A 296 -18.60 9.51 -9.79
CA ARG A 296 -19.46 8.81 -8.83
C ARG A 296 -18.65 7.95 -7.86
N LEU A 297 -17.64 7.23 -8.34
CA LEU A 297 -16.77 6.43 -7.47
C LEU A 297 -15.98 7.33 -6.51
N MET A 298 -15.44 8.44 -7.01
CA MET A 298 -14.72 9.40 -6.18
C MET A 298 -15.60 10.06 -5.12
N GLU A 299 -16.86 10.37 -5.47
CA GLU A 299 -17.82 10.89 -4.51
C GLU A 299 -18.12 9.88 -3.40
N GLN A 300 -18.35 8.61 -3.74
CA GLN A 300 -18.56 7.54 -2.77
C GLN A 300 -17.34 7.35 -1.84
N LEU A 301 -16.14 7.45 -2.36
CA LEU A 301 -14.91 7.38 -1.57
C LEU A 301 -14.77 8.58 -0.62
N ARG A 302 -15.09 9.79 -1.08
CA ARG A 302 -15.08 11.00 -0.23
C ARG A 302 -16.14 10.94 0.87
N GLU A 303 -17.32 10.41 0.56
CA GLU A 303 -18.36 10.17 1.58
C GLU A 303 -17.91 9.12 2.60
N LEU A 304 -17.27 8.03 2.16
CA LEU A 304 -16.68 7.05 3.07
C LEU A 304 -15.70 7.71 4.05
N VAL A 305 -14.80 8.57 3.56
CA VAL A 305 -13.83 9.30 4.40
C VAL A 305 -14.50 10.18 5.44
N LYS A 306 -15.63 10.81 5.12
CA LYS A 306 -16.36 11.66 6.08
C LYS A 306 -17.05 10.87 7.21
N HIS A 307 -17.41 9.63 6.95
CA HIS A 307 -18.25 8.83 7.84
C HIS A 307 -17.52 7.67 8.53
N THR A 308 -16.23 7.45 8.22
CA THR A 308 -15.43 6.42 8.90
C THR A 308 -14.42 7.05 9.86
N GLU A 309 -14.29 6.44 11.03
CA GLU A 309 -13.25 6.79 12.01
C GLU A 309 -12.05 5.84 11.93
N VAL A 310 -12.04 4.90 10.98
CA VAL A 310 -10.98 3.90 10.82
C VAL A 310 -9.83 4.48 9.99
N PRO A 311 -8.67 4.81 10.58
CA PRO A 311 -7.60 5.54 9.90
C PRO A 311 -7.09 4.85 8.63
N VAL A 312 -6.93 3.53 8.65
CA VAL A 312 -6.46 2.75 7.50
C VAL A 312 -7.40 2.88 6.30
N LEU A 313 -8.72 2.94 6.54
CA LEU A 313 -9.71 3.09 5.46
C LEU A 313 -9.79 4.51 4.93
N ILE A 314 -9.61 5.51 5.78
CA ILE A 314 -9.48 6.90 5.36
C ILE A 314 -8.30 7.02 4.38
N GLU A 315 -7.16 6.45 4.75
CA GLU A 315 -5.96 6.48 3.90
C GLU A 315 -6.13 5.68 2.61
N ALA A 316 -6.72 4.47 2.67
CA ALA A 316 -6.98 3.67 1.47
C ALA A 316 -7.92 4.40 0.49
N ALA A 317 -9.00 5.01 0.99
CA ALA A 317 -9.92 5.77 0.16
C ALA A 317 -9.26 7.02 -0.44
N ASN A 318 -8.46 7.75 0.34
CA ASN A 318 -7.72 8.91 -0.15
C ASN A 318 -6.68 8.52 -1.21
N ASN A 319 -5.92 7.45 -0.98
CA ASN A 319 -4.93 6.96 -1.93
C ASN A 319 -5.59 6.47 -3.23
N LEU A 320 -6.74 5.82 -3.12
CA LEU A 320 -7.53 5.42 -4.29
C LEU A 320 -8.06 6.63 -5.06
N CYS A 321 -8.54 7.68 -4.39
CA CYS A 321 -8.91 8.94 -5.03
C CYS A 321 -7.72 9.55 -5.80
N GLU A 322 -6.54 9.62 -5.19
CA GLU A 322 -5.33 10.13 -5.87
C GLU A 322 -4.99 9.32 -7.12
N LYS A 323 -5.09 7.99 -7.07
CA LYS A 323 -4.88 7.12 -8.25
C LYS A 323 -5.91 7.36 -9.33
N LEU A 324 -7.18 7.47 -8.96
CA LEU A 324 -8.24 7.76 -9.91
C LEU A 324 -8.07 9.14 -10.57
N ASP A 325 -7.58 10.14 -9.84
CA ASP A 325 -7.27 11.46 -10.41
C ASP A 325 -6.19 11.41 -11.49
N MET A 326 -5.20 10.50 -11.34
CA MET A 326 -4.14 10.28 -12.34
C MET A 326 -4.63 9.55 -13.59
N PHE A 327 -5.76 8.82 -13.51
CA PHE A 327 -6.27 8.00 -14.60
C PHE A 327 -7.25 8.78 -15.47
N ASP A 328 -7.16 8.58 -16.78
CA ASP A 328 -8.19 9.00 -17.73
C ASP A 328 -9.42 8.08 -17.67
N ASP A 329 -10.49 8.49 -18.35
CA ASP A 329 -11.74 7.74 -18.40
C ASP A 329 -11.57 6.35 -19.06
N ALA A 330 -10.63 6.23 -20.00
CA ALA A 330 -10.35 4.95 -20.67
C ALA A 330 -9.74 3.96 -19.65
N LYS A 331 -8.81 4.41 -18.81
CA LYS A 331 -8.22 3.60 -17.76
C LYS A 331 -9.24 3.20 -16.70
N VAL A 332 -10.11 4.12 -16.28
CA VAL A 332 -11.18 3.81 -15.30
C VAL A 332 -12.16 2.79 -15.89
N ARG A 333 -12.51 2.93 -17.19
CA ARG A 333 -13.33 1.94 -17.88
C ARG A 333 -12.67 0.56 -17.91
N GLN A 334 -11.38 0.50 -18.21
CA GLN A 334 -10.62 -0.75 -18.20
C GLN A 334 -10.63 -1.41 -16.80
N ILE A 335 -10.42 -0.63 -15.74
CA ILE A 335 -10.50 -1.11 -14.36
C ILE A 335 -11.89 -1.69 -14.05
N TYR A 336 -12.95 -1.02 -14.48
CA TYR A 336 -14.32 -1.51 -14.31
C TYR A 336 -14.58 -2.82 -15.07
N GLU A 337 -14.13 -2.92 -16.32
CA GLU A 337 -14.23 -4.12 -17.14
C GLU A 337 -13.45 -5.29 -16.54
N ASP A 338 -12.21 -5.03 -16.09
CA ASP A 338 -11.37 -6.03 -15.41
C ASP A 338 -12.03 -6.51 -14.12
N ARG A 339 -12.68 -5.61 -13.37
CA ARG A 339 -13.50 -5.99 -12.22
C ARG A 339 -14.69 -6.87 -12.62
N CYS A 340 -15.46 -6.48 -13.62
CA CYS A 340 -16.61 -7.25 -14.11
C CYS A 340 -16.17 -8.64 -14.61
N ASN A 341 -15.01 -8.71 -15.25
CA ASN A 341 -14.39 -9.95 -15.70
C ASN A 341 -13.64 -10.69 -14.59
N ARG A 342 -13.72 -10.19 -13.36
CA ARG A 342 -13.05 -10.73 -12.15
C ARG A 342 -11.52 -10.78 -12.25
N LYS A 343 -10.89 -10.03 -13.14
CA LYS A 343 -9.43 -10.01 -13.32
C LYS A 343 -8.71 -9.24 -12.20
N ILE A 344 -9.29 -8.14 -11.71
CA ILE A 344 -8.72 -7.36 -10.58
C ILE A 344 -9.00 -8.03 -9.23
N LEU A 345 -10.14 -8.75 -9.12
CA LEU A 345 -10.68 -9.25 -7.86
C LEU A 345 -10.10 -10.57 -7.40
N THR A 346 -9.34 -11.16 -8.22
CA THR A 346 -8.96 -12.55 -8.09
C THR A 346 -7.48 -12.78 -8.36
N GLN A 347 -6.76 -11.73 -8.77
CA GLN A 347 -5.30 -11.80 -8.68
C GLN A 347 -4.96 -12.08 -7.22
N PRO A 348 -4.13 -13.06 -6.90
CA PRO A 348 -3.56 -13.19 -5.60
C PRO A 348 -3.01 -11.83 -5.22
N ILE A 349 -3.13 -11.47 -3.97
CA ILE A 349 -2.44 -10.33 -3.44
C ILE A 349 -1.00 -10.73 -3.53
N TYR A 350 -0.33 -10.26 -4.60
CA TYR A 350 1.04 -10.63 -4.85
C TYR A 350 1.92 -10.11 -3.77
N ILE A 351 2.61 -11.03 -3.26
CA ILE A 351 3.55 -10.84 -2.24
C ILE A 351 4.73 -11.71 -2.61
N ILE A 352 5.75 -11.08 -3.08
CA ILE A 352 7.07 -11.70 -3.17
C ILE A 352 7.83 -11.43 -1.92
#